data_3b2516f611bb5f8026fce8d70f7ebfcb
#
_entry.id   3b2516f611bb5f8026fce8d70f7ebfcb
#
_cell.length_a   1.000
_cell.length_b   1.000
_cell.length_c   1.000
_cell.angle_alpha   90.00
_cell.angle_beta   90.00
_cell.angle_gamma   90.00
#
_symmetry.space_group_name_H-M   'P 1'
#
loop_
_entity.id
_entity.type
_entity.pdbx_description
1 polymer ?
#
loop_
_entity_poly.entity_id
_entity_poly.type
_entity_poly.pdbx_seq_one_letter_code
_entity_poly.pdbx_strand_id
1 'polypeptide(L)'
;MAIIFDKLIGRVRKITGRMDTYQEAIAFAEAGQTNHAQQVVHEKEKEDHRSAGKLLVVGRESIFNKEVIDYALDMAERLSYEILALNTAPLSCETFSLLPAERSKVCREFKTLTEKNIKHFQQEAQKRAIPFKHVVKFSEKDQALAEITREFSDIEFVVSDTEGDRAAARATQGERPKQEIYVYSIV
;
A
#
# COMPACT_ATOMS: atom_id res chain seq x y z
N MET A 1 -9.99 4.54 24.88
CA MET A 1 -9.72 3.13 25.27
C MET A 1 -10.59 2.08 24.56
N ALA A 2 -11.82 2.40 24.14
CA ALA A 2 -12.71 1.44 23.46
C ALA A 2 -12.19 0.93 22.09
N ILE A 3 -11.58 1.78 21.30
CA ILE A 3 -11.14 1.48 19.91
C ILE A 3 -10.04 0.42 19.86
N ILE A 4 -9.15 0.36 20.86
CA ILE A 4 -8.07 -0.64 20.93
C ILE A 4 -8.64 -2.02 21.25
N PHE A 5 -9.69 -2.09 22.07
CA PHE A 5 -10.36 -3.33 22.43
C PHE A 5 -11.11 -3.94 21.23
N ASP A 6 -11.79 -3.13 20.42
CA ASP A 6 -12.49 -3.62 19.21
C ASP A 6 -11.55 -4.18 18.15
N LYS A 7 -10.39 -3.54 17.94
CA LYS A 7 -9.34 -4.07 17.04
C LYS A 7 -8.74 -5.39 17.57
N LEU A 8 -8.58 -5.52 18.88
CA LEU A 8 -8.06 -6.74 19.50
C LEU A 8 -9.07 -7.90 19.39
N ILE A 9 -10.34 -7.63 19.64
CA ILE A 9 -11.44 -8.60 19.49
C ILE A 9 -11.57 -9.04 18.02
N GLY A 10 -11.43 -8.12 17.07
CA GLY A 10 -11.43 -8.42 15.63
C GLY A 10 -10.28 -9.37 15.24
N ARG A 11 -9.08 -9.17 15.79
CA ARG A 11 -7.92 -10.07 15.55
C ARG A 11 -8.12 -11.45 16.16
N VAL A 12 -8.67 -11.54 17.38
CA VAL A 12 -8.97 -12.82 18.04
C VAL A 12 -10.04 -13.59 17.25
N ARG A 13 -11.11 -12.92 16.79
CA ARG A 13 -12.13 -13.54 15.93
C ARG A 13 -11.56 -14.05 14.60
N LYS A 14 -10.58 -13.34 14.01
CA LYS A 14 -9.93 -13.76 12.77
C LYS A 14 -9.07 -15.02 12.98
N ILE A 15 -8.39 -15.14 14.13
CA ILE A 15 -7.58 -16.32 14.49
C ILE A 15 -8.48 -17.54 14.75
N THR A 16 -9.55 -17.38 15.52
CA THR A 16 -10.52 -18.48 15.79
C THR A 16 -11.20 -18.94 14.51
N GLY A 17 -11.64 -18.03 13.64
CA GLY A 17 -12.23 -18.38 12.34
C GLY A 17 -11.28 -19.13 11.39
N ARG A 18 -9.97 -18.92 11.50
CA ARG A 18 -8.97 -19.73 10.77
C ARG A 18 -8.87 -21.14 11.33
N MET A 19 -8.83 -21.28 12.66
CA MET A 19 -8.78 -22.61 13.27
C MET A 19 -10.00 -23.45 12.93
N ASP A 20 -11.19 -22.87 12.96
CA ASP A 20 -12.43 -23.55 12.58
C ASP A 20 -12.40 -24.04 11.12
N THR A 21 -11.91 -23.23 10.20
CA THR A 21 -11.79 -23.60 8.77
C THR A 21 -10.77 -24.72 8.54
N TYR A 22 -9.63 -24.71 9.23
CA TYR A 22 -8.66 -25.80 9.14
C TYR A 22 -9.19 -27.09 9.75
N GLN A 23 -9.95 -27.04 10.84
CA GLN A 23 -10.63 -28.21 11.42
C GLN A 23 -11.67 -28.79 10.45
N GLU A 24 -12.44 -27.94 9.80
CA GLU A 24 -13.40 -28.35 8.78
C GLU A 24 -12.70 -29.01 7.57
N ALA A 25 -11.62 -28.41 7.07
CA ALA A 25 -10.83 -28.99 5.97
C ALA A 25 -10.21 -30.34 6.34
N ILE A 26 -9.73 -30.51 7.57
CA ILE A 26 -9.21 -31.79 8.09
C ILE A 26 -10.32 -32.83 8.12
N ALA A 27 -11.49 -32.48 8.61
CA ALA A 27 -12.64 -33.40 8.67
C ALA A 27 -13.06 -33.88 7.27
N PHE A 28 -13.07 -32.98 6.26
CA PHE A 28 -13.33 -33.38 4.87
C PHE A 28 -12.22 -34.26 4.29
N ALA A 29 -10.96 -33.97 4.62
CA ALA A 29 -9.84 -34.81 4.17
C ALA A 29 -9.88 -36.22 4.77
N GLU A 30 -10.20 -36.33 6.06
CA GLU A 30 -10.40 -37.64 6.76
C GLU A 30 -11.59 -38.41 6.19
N ALA A 31 -12.65 -37.73 5.76
CA ALA A 31 -13.79 -38.31 5.08
C ALA A 31 -13.50 -38.71 3.58
N GLY A 32 -12.26 -38.55 3.13
CA GLY A 32 -11.84 -38.86 1.75
C GLY A 32 -12.25 -37.81 0.71
N GLN A 33 -12.78 -36.66 1.13
CA GLN A 33 -13.22 -35.55 0.27
C GLN A 33 -12.12 -34.51 0.07
N THR A 34 -10.95 -34.93 -0.40
CA THR A 34 -9.75 -34.11 -0.53
C THR A 34 -9.95 -32.87 -1.43
N ASN A 35 -10.75 -32.98 -2.48
CA ASN A 35 -11.06 -31.83 -3.36
C ASN A 35 -11.87 -30.76 -2.61
N HIS A 36 -12.80 -31.17 -1.76
CA HIS A 36 -13.62 -30.23 -0.97
C HIS A 36 -12.80 -29.57 0.14
N ALA A 37 -11.93 -30.34 0.80
CA ALA A 37 -10.97 -29.82 1.75
C ALA A 37 -10.07 -28.73 1.15
N GLN A 38 -9.56 -28.96 -0.06
CA GLN A 38 -8.75 -27.98 -0.79
C GLN A 38 -9.54 -26.74 -1.18
N GLN A 39 -10.81 -26.88 -1.57
CA GLN A 39 -11.67 -25.74 -1.87
C GLN A 39 -11.91 -24.86 -0.64
N VAL A 40 -12.24 -25.45 0.49
CA VAL A 40 -12.48 -24.73 1.75
C VAL A 40 -11.25 -23.91 2.17
N VAL A 41 -10.06 -24.50 2.11
CA VAL A 41 -8.82 -23.79 2.41
C VAL A 41 -8.58 -22.64 1.42
N HIS A 42 -8.75 -22.92 0.11
CA HIS A 42 -8.50 -21.94 -0.94
C HIS A 42 -9.50 -20.76 -0.95
N GLU A 43 -10.76 -21.01 -0.63
CA GLU A 43 -11.78 -19.97 -0.47
C GLU A 43 -11.45 -19.09 0.73
N LYS A 44 -11.00 -19.69 1.83
CA LYS A 44 -10.60 -18.96 3.04
C LYS A 44 -9.33 -18.13 2.82
N GLU A 45 -8.35 -18.66 2.12
CA GLU A 45 -7.17 -17.89 1.72
C GLU A 45 -7.54 -16.68 0.87
N LYS A 46 -8.48 -16.84 -0.08
CA LYS A 46 -9.01 -15.71 -0.87
C LYS A 46 -9.76 -14.68 -0.03
N GLU A 47 -10.54 -15.11 0.95
CA GLU A 47 -11.22 -14.20 1.89
C GLU A 47 -10.22 -13.46 2.79
N ASP A 48 -9.21 -14.15 3.30
CA ASP A 48 -8.16 -13.57 4.12
C ASP A 48 -7.34 -12.54 3.34
N HIS A 49 -7.07 -12.78 2.06
CA HIS A 49 -6.46 -11.79 1.17
C HIS A 49 -7.38 -10.59 0.88
N ARG A 50 -8.71 -10.79 0.82
CA ARG A 50 -9.68 -9.69 0.67
C ARG A 50 -9.84 -8.86 1.95
N SER A 51 -9.58 -9.45 3.11
CA SER A 51 -9.65 -8.78 4.42
C SER A 51 -8.30 -8.30 4.93
N ALA A 52 -7.23 -8.47 4.15
CA ALA A 52 -5.92 -7.94 4.48
C ALA A 52 -5.97 -6.41 4.47
N GLY A 53 -5.47 -5.78 5.53
CA GLY A 53 -5.28 -4.33 5.56
C GLY A 53 -4.39 -3.88 4.41
N LYS A 54 -4.43 -2.58 4.10
CA LYS A 54 -3.60 -1.99 3.05
C LYS A 54 -2.50 -1.12 3.64
N LEU A 55 -1.32 -1.25 3.06
CA LEU A 55 -0.18 -0.37 3.29
C LEU A 55 -0.09 0.62 2.14
N LEU A 56 -0.42 1.88 2.38
CA LEU A 56 -0.25 2.94 1.39
C LEU A 56 1.21 3.40 1.38
N VAL A 57 1.88 3.25 0.24
CA VAL A 57 3.26 3.70 0.05
C VAL A 57 3.26 4.90 -0.88
N VAL A 58 3.68 6.05 -0.37
CA VAL A 58 3.69 7.30 -1.13
C VAL A 58 5.08 7.55 -1.69
N GLY A 59 5.18 7.54 -3.02
CA GLY A 59 6.40 7.85 -3.72
C GLY A 59 6.65 9.35 -3.83
N ARG A 60 7.90 9.69 -4.09
CA ARG A 60 8.31 11.06 -4.40
C ARG A 60 8.17 11.27 -5.91
N GLU A 61 7.25 12.13 -6.31
CA GLU A 61 6.95 12.33 -7.72
C GLU A 61 6.75 10.99 -8.47
N SER A 62 7.68 10.64 -9.37
CA SER A 62 7.59 9.43 -10.20
C SER A 62 8.39 8.24 -9.68
N ILE A 63 9.05 8.35 -8.50
CA ILE A 63 9.97 7.33 -7.99
C ILE A 63 9.63 6.91 -6.57
N PHE A 64 10.10 5.72 -6.19
CA PHE A 64 10.15 5.22 -4.82
C PHE A 64 11.60 4.96 -4.46
N ASN A 65 12.06 5.49 -3.33
CA ASN A 65 13.40 5.23 -2.85
C ASN A 65 13.56 3.77 -2.43
N LYS A 66 14.75 3.24 -2.62
CA LYS A 66 15.02 1.83 -2.32
C LYS A 66 14.70 1.47 -0.88
N GLU A 67 15.07 2.32 0.07
CA GLU A 67 14.83 2.12 1.50
C GLU A 67 13.34 2.08 1.83
N VAL A 68 12.54 2.91 1.16
CA VAL A 68 11.07 2.91 1.30
C VAL A 68 10.49 1.61 0.73
N ILE A 69 11.01 1.15 -0.42
CA ILE A 69 10.59 -0.12 -1.03
C ILE A 69 10.89 -1.29 -0.09
N ASP A 70 12.13 -1.40 0.37
CA ASP A 70 12.57 -2.50 1.23
C ASP A 70 11.76 -2.53 2.54
N TYR A 71 11.57 -1.37 3.17
CA TYR A 71 10.77 -1.25 4.39
C TYR A 71 9.30 -1.62 4.17
N ALA A 72 8.69 -1.13 3.09
CA ALA A 72 7.30 -1.40 2.76
C ALA A 72 7.06 -2.88 2.47
N LEU A 73 7.97 -3.54 1.75
CA LEU A 73 7.92 -4.98 1.49
C LEU A 73 8.00 -5.79 2.78
N ASP A 74 8.97 -5.48 3.65
CA ASP A 74 9.13 -6.17 4.92
C ASP A 74 7.91 -5.97 5.84
N MET A 75 7.35 -4.76 5.88
CA MET A 75 6.16 -4.46 6.67
C MET A 75 4.93 -5.19 6.12
N ALA A 76 4.72 -5.16 4.80
CA ALA A 76 3.59 -5.82 4.15
C ALA A 76 3.64 -7.34 4.34
N GLU A 77 4.81 -7.95 4.23
CA GLU A 77 5.01 -9.38 4.45
C GLU A 77 4.68 -9.79 5.90
N ARG A 78 5.19 -9.05 6.89
CA ARG A 78 4.94 -9.33 8.32
C ARG A 78 3.48 -9.15 8.72
N LEU A 79 2.78 -8.20 8.13
CA LEU A 79 1.39 -7.88 8.46
C LEU A 79 0.39 -8.55 7.53
N SER A 80 0.86 -9.24 6.49
CA SER A 80 0.04 -9.81 5.41
C SER A 80 -0.84 -8.75 4.75
N TYR A 81 -0.27 -7.59 4.44
CA TYR A 81 -0.97 -6.46 3.83
C TYR A 81 -0.76 -6.42 2.33
N GLU A 82 -1.77 -5.86 1.62
CA GLU A 82 -1.64 -5.42 0.24
C GLU A 82 -0.87 -4.10 0.19
N ILE A 83 0.03 -3.94 -0.78
CA ILE A 83 0.71 -2.67 -1.04
C ILE A 83 -0.10 -1.87 -2.05
N LEU A 84 -0.46 -0.64 -1.65
CA LEU A 84 -1.03 0.37 -2.51
C LEU A 84 0.04 1.46 -2.75
N ALA A 85 0.71 1.42 -3.90
CA ALA A 85 1.75 2.38 -4.25
C ALA A 85 1.13 3.62 -4.93
N LEU A 86 1.38 4.80 -4.39
CA LEU A 86 0.83 6.08 -4.87
C LEU A 86 1.94 7.00 -5.36
N ASN A 87 1.86 7.41 -6.63
CA ASN A 87 2.61 8.56 -7.14
C ASN A 87 1.67 9.74 -7.36
N THR A 88 2.14 10.93 -7.03
CA THR A 88 1.38 12.18 -7.19
C THR A 88 2.17 13.19 -8.02
N ALA A 89 1.46 13.94 -8.85
CA ALA A 89 2.01 15.08 -9.55
C ALA A 89 1.03 16.27 -9.47
N PRO A 90 1.45 17.44 -8.97
CA PRO A 90 0.58 18.59 -8.77
C PRO A 90 0.22 19.31 -10.09
N LEU A 91 -0.19 18.55 -11.11
CA LEU A 91 -0.53 19.08 -12.44
C LEU A 91 -1.94 19.67 -12.51
N SER A 92 -2.73 19.53 -11.47
CA SER A 92 -4.08 20.11 -11.37
C SER A 92 -4.10 21.51 -10.75
N CYS A 93 -2.97 21.98 -10.22
CA CYS A 93 -2.91 23.27 -9.54
C CYS A 93 -3.05 24.43 -10.51
N GLU A 94 -3.72 25.49 -10.06
CA GLU A 94 -3.87 26.77 -10.79
C GLU A 94 -2.55 27.40 -11.20
N THR A 95 -1.47 27.04 -10.51
CA THR A 95 -0.10 27.45 -10.82
C THR A 95 0.46 26.92 -12.15
N PHE A 96 -0.08 25.83 -12.68
CA PHE A 96 0.29 25.33 -14.01
C PHE A 96 -0.66 25.88 -15.07
N SER A 97 -0.32 27.06 -15.62
CA SER A 97 -1.01 27.69 -16.77
C SER A 97 -0.72 26.98 -18.09
N LEU A 98 -0.59 25.65 -18.09
CA LEU A 98 -0.37 24.86 -19.28
C LEU A 98 -1.64 24.83 -20.14
N LEU A 99 -1.47 24.96 -21.46
CA LEU A 99 -2.55 24.70 -22.41
C LEU A 99 -3.05 23.26 -22.27
N PRO A 100 -4.35 22.99 -22.49
CA PRO A 100 -4.92 21.64 -22.28
C PRO A 100 -4.18 20.52 -23.04
N ALA A 101 -3.67 20.79 -24.22
CA ALA A 101 -2.91 19.83 -25.02
C ALA A 101 -1.55 19.49 -24.37
N GLU A 102 -0.84 20.49 -23.87
CA GLU A 102 0.46 20.32 -23.20
C GLU A 102 0.28 19.58 -21.86
N ARG A 103 -0.77 19.93 -21.10
CA ARG A 103 -1.12 19.23 -19.86
C ARG A 103 -1.38 17.74 -20.10
N SER A 104 -2.14 17.40 -21.15
CA SER A 104 -2.42 16.01 -21.51
C SER A 104 -1.15 15.24 -21.90
N LYS A 105 -0.19 15.90 -22.54
CA LYS A 105 1.12 15.32 -22.86
C LYS A 105 1.94 15.05 -21.61
N VAL A 106 2.07 16.04 -20.73
CA VAL A 106 2.81 15.92 -19.46
C VAL A 106 2.22 14.83 -18.57
N CYS A 107 0.89 14.76 -18.44
CA CYS A 107 0.22 13.68 -17.68
C CYS A 107 0.55 12.30 -18.24
N ARG A 108 0.59 12.15 -19.56
CA ARG A 108 0.91 10.88 -20.22
C ARG A 108 2.37 10.50 -20.03
N GLU A 109 3.29 11.44 -20.20
CA GLU A 109 4.71 11.23 -19.96
C GLU A 109 4.98 10.85 -18.49
N PHE A 110 4.34 11.52 -17.54
CA PHE A 110 4.45 11.20 -16.12
C PHE A 110 3.96 9.78 -15.83
N LYS A 111 2.80 9.38 -16.37
CA LYS A 111 2.30 7.99 -16.21
C LYS A 111 3.30 6.98 -16.76
N THR A 112 3.80 7.19 -17.97
CA THR A 112 4.79 6.29 -18.58
C THR A 112 6.07 6.20 -17.74
N LEU A 113 6.50 7.31 -17.17
CA LEU A 113 7.69 7.35 -16.30
C LEU A 113 7.44 6.60 -14.98
N THR A 114 6.30 6.81 -14.31
CA THR A 114 5.94 6.09 -13.09
C THR A 114 5.78 4.60 -13.33
N GLU A 115 5.13 4.20 -14.44
CA GLU A 115 4.99 2.79 -14.83
C GLU A 115 6.34 2.11 -15.08
N LYS A 116 7.31 2.85 -15.60
CA LYS A 116 8.69 2.34 -15.76
C LYS A 116 9.38 2.18 -14.41
N ASN A 117 9.28 3.18 -13.55
CA ASN A 117 10.00 3.22 -12.28
C ASN A 117 9.43 2.25 -11.25
N ILE A 118 8.12 1.97 -11.28
CA ILE A 118 7.46 1.06 -10.35
C ILE A 118 7.77 -0.43 -10.59
N LYS A 119 8.28 -0.79 -11.77
CA LYS A 119 8.49 -2.20 -12.16
C LYS A 119 9.34 -2.99 -11.17
N HIS A 120 10.40 -2.38 -10.67
CA HIS A 120 11.25 -3.03 -9.67
C HIS A 120 10.47 -3.35 -8.39
N PHE A 121 9.75 -2.38 -7.85
CA PHE A 121 8.93 -2.55 -6.66
C PHE A 121 7.86 -3.64 -6.86
N GLN A 122 7.16 -3.61 -7.99
CA GLN A 122 6.17 -4.61 -8.35
C GLN A 122 6.76 -6.02 -8.47
N GLN A 123 7.95 -6.16 -9.07
CA GLN A 123 8.64 -7.44 -9.19
C GLN A 123 9.06 -8.00 -7.83
N GLU A 124 9.58 -7.16 -6.93
CA GLU A 124 9.96 -7.60 -5.58
C GLU A 124 8.72 -7.99 -4.74
N ALA A 125 7.62 -7.24 -4.86
CA ALA A 125 6.33 -7.61 -4.24
C ALA A 125 5.82 -8.96 -4.77
N GLN A 126 5.89 -9.18 -6.09
CA GLN A 126 5.47 -10.43 -6.71
C GLN A 126 6.31 -11.63 -6.25
N LYS A 127 7.63 -11.47 -6.10
CA LYS A 127 8.52 -12.53 -5.58
C LYS A 127 8.15 -12.96 -4.16
N ARG A 128 7.64 -12.04 -3.35
CA ARG A 128 7.19 -12.26 -1.96
C ARG A 128 5.70 -12.61 -1.86
N ALA A 129 5.01 -12.82 -3.00
CA ALA A 129 3.56 -13.06 -3.07
C ALA A 129 2.72 -11.97 -2.37
N ILE A 130 3.21 -10.72 -2.33
CA ILE A 130 2.51 -9.57 -1.76
C ILE A 130 1.60 -8.98 -2.83
N PRO A 131 0.27 -8.86 -2.59
CA PRO A 131 -0.64 -8.18 -3.50
C PRO A 131 -0.22 -6.72 -3.68
N PHE A 132 -0.19 -6.24 -4.93
CA PHE A 132 0.36 -4.94 -5.27
C PHE A 132 -0.55 -4.19 -6.24
N LYS A 133 -0.90 -2.95 -5.90
CA LYS A 133 -1.64 -2.04 -6.76
C LYS A 133 -0.92 -0.71 -6.89
N HIS A 134 -0.81 -0.18 -8.11
CA HIS A 134 -0.21 1.13 -8.38
C HIS A 134 -1.28 2.13 -8.80
N VAL A 135 -1.26 3.31 -8.21
CA VAL A 135 -2.17 4.42 -8.48
C VAL A 135 -1.38 5.69 -8.76
N VAL A 136 -1.80 6.44 -9.76
CA VAL A 136 -1.23 7.75 -10.09
C VAL A 136 -2.33 8.79 -9.99
N LYS A 137 -2.11 9.83 -9.18
CA LYS A 137 -3.02 10.97 -9.01
C LYS A 137 -2.34 12.25 -9.50
N PHE A 138 -3.11 13.10 -10.18
CA PHE A 138 -2.65 14.40 -10.68
C PHE A 138 -3.18 15.53 -9.80
N SER A 139 -2.88 15.44 -8.52
CA SER A 139 -3.27 16.43 -7.51
C SER A 139 -2.13 16.61 -6.50
N GLU A 140 -2.24 17.61 -5.65
CA GLU A 140 -1.34 17.78 -4.51
C GLU A 140 -1.36 16.54 -3.62
N LYS A 141 -0.25 16.28 -2.92
CA LYS A 141 -0.05 15.09 -2.09
C LYS A 141 -1.18 14.90 -1.08
N ASP A 142 -1.55 15.96 -0.35
CA ASP A 142 -2.57 15.90 0.70
C ASP A 142 -3.96 15.63 0.13
N GLN A 143 -4.28 16.24 -1.02
CA GLN A 143 -5.53 15.98 -1.74
C GLN A 143 -5.57 14.53 -2.26
N ALA A 144 -4.48 14.05 -2.86
CA ALA A 144 -4.38 12.68 -3.34
C ALA A 144 -4.53 11.67 -2.19
N LEU A 145 -3.93 11.93 -1.03
CA LEU A 145 -4.08 11.11 0.17
C LEU A 145 -5.54 11.07 0.63
N ALA A 146 -6.21 12.23 0.70
CA ALA A 146 -7.61 12.29 1.09
C ALA A 146 -8.54 11.54 0.11
N GLU A 147 -8.26 11.62 -1.20
CA GLU A 147 -9.01 10.88 -2.21
C GLU A 147 -8.81 9.36 -2.08
N ILE A 148 -7.57 8.92 -1.95
CA ILE A 148 -7.22 7.50 -1.82
C ILE A 148 -7.80 6.89 -0.54
N THR A 149 -7.75 7.62 0.58
CA THR A 149 -8.33 7.18 1.85
C THR A 149 -9.85 7.02 1.78
N ARG A 150 -10.52 7.81 0.94
CA ARG A 150 -11.96 7.64 0.70
C ARG A 150 -12.26 6.49 -0.26
N GLU A 151 -11.39 6.27 -1.26
CA GLU A 151 -11.54 5.20 -2.25
C GLU A 151 -11.27 3.81 -1.64
N PHE A 152 -10.33 3.74 -0.69
CA PHE A 152 -9.90 2.51 -0.02
C PHE A 152 -10.08 2.65 1.49
N SER A 153 -11.13 2.04 2.04
CA SER A 153 -11.49 2.15 3.47
C SER A 153 -10.62 1.33 4.42
N ASP A 154 -9.75 0.46 3.91
CA ASP A 154 -8.96 -0.52 4.63
C ASP A 154 -7.45 -0.18 4.66
N ILE A 155 -7.08 1.07 4.38
CA ILE A 155 -5.72 1.57 4.56
C ILE A 155 -5.47 1.73 6.07
N GLU A 156 -4.51 0.98 6.60
CA GLU A 156 -4.15 1.03 8.02
C GLU A 156 -2.91 1.88 8.28
N PHE A 157 -1.95 1.83 7.36
CA PHE A 157 -0.70 2.57 7.49
C PHE A 157 -0.32 3.27 6.19
N VAL A 158 0.37 4.40 6.35
CA VAL A 158 1.01 5.14 5.27
C VAL A 158 2.51 5.16 5.51
N VAL A 159 3.26 4.78 4.49
CA VAL A 159 4.73 4.88 4.46
C VAL A 159 5.10 5.92 3.42
N SER A 160 5.88 6.90 3.80
CA SER A 160 6.34 7.95 2.87
C SER A 160 7.79 8.33 3.13
N ASP A 161 8.43 8.76 2.06
CA ASP A 161 9.70 9.48 2.12
C ASP A 161 9.39 10.98 2.26
N THR A 162 9.85 11.59 3.34
CA THR A 162 9.49 12.99 3.66
C THR A 162 10.60 13.98 3.36
N GLU A 163 11.58 13.63 2.56
CA GLU A 163 12.70 14.53 2.30
C GLU A 163 12.36 15.84 1.56
N GLY A 164 11.13 16.01 1.03
CA GLY A 164 10.81 17.20 0.24
C GLY A 164 10.90 18.50 1.03
N ASP A 165 10.13 18.63 2.08
CA ASP A 165 9.92 19.95 2.73
C ASP A 165 10.89 20.22 3.88
N ARG A 166 11.35 19.19 4.60
CA ARG A 166 12.28 19.32 5.72
C ARG A 166 13.75 19.30 5.32
N ALA A 167 14.11 18.61 4.22
CA ALA A 167 15.47 18.63 3.70
C ALA A 167 15.84 20.01 3.15
N ALA A 168 14.93 20.70 2.49
CA ALA A 168 15.14 22.07 2.04
C ALA A 168 15.38 23.03 3.22
N ALA A 169 14.63 22.86 4.34
CA ALA A 169 14.80 23.66 5.55
C ALA A 169 16.09 23.32 6.31
N ARG A 170 16.55 22.05 6.31
CA ARG A 170 17.78 21.60 6.97
C ARG A 170 19.04 21.85 6.13
N ALA A 171 18.95 21.80 4.80
CA ALA A 171 20.06 22.15 3.91
C ALA A 171 20.51 23.60 4.09
N THR A 172 19.60 24.49 4.48
CA THR A 172 19.91 25.87 4.87
C THR A 172 20.67 25.96 6.19
N GLN A 173 20.68 24.90 7.01
CA GLN A 173 21.41 24.84 8.29
C GLN A 173 22.71 24.02 8.21
N GLY A 174 23.13 23.55 7.02
CA GLY A 174 24.39 22.83 6.82
C GLY A 174 24.42 21.39 7.32
N GLU A 175 23.29 20.82 7.74
CA GLU A 175 23.17 19.41 8.12
C GLU A 175 22.95 18.53 6.87
N ARG A 176 23.65 17.38 6.81
CA ARG A 176 23.38 16.40 5.75
C ARG A 176 21.99 15.81 5.96
N PRO A 177 21.12 15.78 4.94
CA PRO A 177 19.81 15.18 5.06
C PRO A 177 19.96 13.69 5.38
N LYS A 178 19.50 13.24 6.54
CA LYS A 178 19.28 11.83 6.82
C LYS A 178 17.98 11.43 6.14
N GLN A 179 18.04 10.35 5.39
CA GLN A 179 16.86 9.73 4.77
C GLN A 179 15.99 9.17 5.89
N GLU A 180 14.84 9.79 6.15
CA GLU A 180 13.91 9.38 7.20
C GLU A 180 12.66 8.79 6.54
N ILE A 181 12.28 7.58 6.96
CA ILE A 181 11.03 6.93 6.54
C ILE A 181 9.98 7.27 7.60
N TYR A 182 8.86 7.83 7.16
CA TYR A 182 7.75 8.14 8.04
C TYR A 182 6.64 7.11 7.87
N VAL A 183 6.22 6.57 9.00
CA VAL A 183 5.11 5.63 9.08
C VAL A 183 4.08 6.20 10.04
N TYR A 184 2.84 6.32 9.58
CA TYR A 184 1.72 6.74 10.44
C TYR A 184 0.47 5.92 10.14
N SER A 185 -0.38 5.71 11.15
CA SER A 185 -1.67 5.07 10.97
C SER A 185 -2.73 6.09 10.60
N ILE A 186 -3.65 5.72 9.72
CA ILE A 186 -4.87 6.47 9.46
C ILE A 186 -5.91 5.98 10.48
N VAL A 187 -6.33 6.88 11.38
CA VAL A 187 -7.34 6.61 12.42
C VAL A 187 -8.66 7.22 11.96
#